data_ed1ccd77debcd3a30dca8d1ca90b9cc3
#
_entry.id   ed1ccd77debcd3a30dca8d1ca90b9cc3
#
_cell.length_a   1.000
_cell.length_b   1.000
_cell.length_c   1.000
_cell.angle_alpha   90.00
_cell.angle_beta   90.00
_cell.angle_gamma   90.00
#
_symmetry.space_group_name_H-M   'P 1'
#
loop_
_entity.id
_entity.type
_entity.pdbx_description
1 polymer ?
#
loop_
_entity_poly.entity_id
_entity_poly.type
_entity_poly.pdbx_seq_one_letter_code
_entity_poly.pdbx_strand_id
1 'polypeptide(L)'
;MITGIALAIVASGCSSATENSVTQASHPVKVEKLVMKPLANDFNLAGTLQASNEASVSFEADGRILNTMVEVGDSVEKGSVLAKLDTSVYQLQLDRAKATMEKAKAGLSQAEASVQSAQAGIHSSQSQVDAAQSKLQELNNGAKKQEIAQSQNAVTAATNAYNKKKADAARTQSLFQAGAASLSENENAQLELTNAQKSLSDAQEQLSLLLAGASQEQRAQASAGVEQARAGLETAMATKQQGLASKAQAQATYEDALAAYEQSSLSLKKATLTSPIAGVVIEKKVSDGQLGSSGSEAFVVGNIKTLKVLLPVPDSEILSWKKNQKVNISLYNEIRTGTVTQIYPSTNAKTGSINVEVSLPNPELDWKPGQVISASKSVNQAEALLVPVESVISTGSDPYIFKAVNGKAVKTTIKVGKVTNNQFEVLSGLQAGDQIVTQGAGTLFNGDLIGNDVLGKSEESSE
;
A
#
# COMPACT_ATOMS: atom_id res chain seq x y z
N MET A 1 -114.05 30.35 35.15
CA MET A 1 -115.22 29.73 34.41
C MET A 1 -114.85 28.28 34.25
N ILE A 2 -115.39 27.47 35.07
CA ILE A 2 -116.57 26.66 34.84
C ILE A 2 -116.18 25.34 34.17
N THR A 3 -116.32 24.32 34.98
CA THR A 3 -117.12 23.07 34.89
C THR A 3 -116.46 21.98 34.03
N GLY A 4 -116.51 20.78 34.39
CA GLY A 4 -117.20 19.96 35.39
C GLY A 4 -116.93 18.47 35.05
N ILE A 5 -116.86 17.63 36.05
CA ILE A 5 -117.81 16.55 36.38
C ILE A 5 -117.93 15.46 35.28
N ALA A 6 -117.76 14.18 35.47
CA ALA A 6 -118.18 13.18 36.46
C ALA A 6 -117.71 11.79 36.00
N LEU A 7 -117.30 10.94 36.89
CA LEU A 7 -117.99 9.89 37.65
C LEU A 7 -118.29 8.60 36.87
N ALA A 8 -117.95 7.53 37.46
CA ALA A 8 -118.57 6.25 37.76
C ALA A 8 -117.81 5.03 37.16
N ILE A 9 -117.20 4.24 37.98
CA ILE A 9 -117.66 3.10 38.81
C ILE A 9 -117.84 1.76 38.08
N VAL A 10 -117.19 0.79 38.71
CA VAL A 10 -117.48 -0.61 39.05
C VAL A 10 -116.82 -1.67 38.17
N ALA A 11 -115.98 -2.40 38.69
CA ALA A 11 -115.92 -3.56 39.58
C ALA A 11 -115.47 -4.87 38.86
N SER A 12 -114.67 -5.59 39.63
CA SER A 12 -114.54 -7.07 39.75
C SER A 12 -113.91 -7.81 38.55
N GLY A 13 -112.89 -8.51 38.76
CA GLY A 13 -112.62 -9.70 39.45
C GLY A 13 -111.46 -10.53 38.92
N CYS A 14 -110.87 -11.20 39.83
CA CYS A 14 -110.09 -12.45 39.81
C CYS A 14 -108.81 -12.58 39.02
N SER A 15 -107.73 -12.52 39.72
CA SER A 15 -106.75 -13.60 39.97
C SER A 15 -106.25 -14.44 38.80
N SER A 16 -104.94 -14.26 38.51
CA SER A 16 -104.01 -15.37 38.29
C SER A 16 -102.56 -14.89 38.53
N ALA A 17 -101.89 -15.62 39.36
CA ALA A 17 -100.48 -15.44 39.63
C ALA A 17 -99.63 -15.66 38.40
N THR A 18 -98.87 -14.67 38.03
CA THR A 18 -97.80 -14.83 37.03
C THR A 18 -96.47 -14.56 37.70
N GLU A 19 -95.64 -15.56 37.71
CA GLU A 19 -94.27 -15.51 38.17
C GLU A 19 -93.54 -14.32 37.59
N ASN A 20 -92.97 -13.45 38.40
CA ASN A 20 -92.09 -12.41 38.05
C ASN A 20 -90.71 -13.07 37.69
N SER A 21 -90.47 -13.38 36.42
CA SER A 21 -89.12 -13.58 35.91
C SER A 21 -88.43 -12.21 35.95
N VAL A 22 -87.53 -12.03 36.90
CA VAL A 22 -86.58 -10.92 36.93
C VAL A 22 -85.73 -11.06 35.68
N THR A 23 -85.98 -10.30 34.65
CA THR A 23 -85.10 -10.12 33.53
C THR A 23 -83.84 -9.40 34.06
N GLN A 24 -82.84 -10.12 34.40
CA GLN A 24 -81.54 -9.55 34.73
C GLN A 24 -81.06 -8.74 33.51
N ALA A 25 -80.98 -7.43 33.69
CA ALA A 25 -80.47 -6.52 32.63
C ALA A 25 -79.05 -6.95 32.25
N SER A 26 -78.82 -7.33 31.01
CA SER A 26 -77.51 -7.61 30.51
C SER A 26 -76.72 -6.29 30.25
N HIS A 27 -75.55 -6.19 30.81
CA HIS A 27 -74.69 -5.01 30.56
C HIS A 27 -74.13 -5.04 29.12
N PRO A 28 -74.31 -3.97 28.30
CA PRO A 28 -73.77 -3.90 26.96
C PRO A 28 -72.27 -3.72 27.04
N VAL A 29 -71.49 -4.69 26.57
CA VAL A 29 -70.03 -4.67 26.59
C VAL A 29 -69.41 -5.13 25.28
N LYS A 30 -68.23 -4.62 24.92
CA LYS A 30 -67.50 -5.14 23.78
C LYS A 30 -66.60 -6.25 24.25
N VAL A 31 -66.70 -7.42 23.62
CA VAL A 31 -65.86 -8.59 23.93
C VAL A 31 -64.97 -8.90 22.75
N GLU A 32 -63.68 -9.04 23.01
CA GLU A 32 -62.69 -9.42 22.01
C GLU A 32 -61.98 -10.73 22.40
N LYS A 33 -61.67 -11.52 21.39
CA LYS A 33 -60.87 -12.74 21.58
C LYS A 33 -59.41 -12.38 21.66
N LEU A 34 -58.73 -12.78 22.73
CA LEU A 34 -57.33 -12.53 22.96
C LEU A 34 -56.49 -13.43 22.05
N VAL A 35 -55.63 -12.80 21.27
CA VAL A 35 -54.68 -13.47 20.38
C VAL A 35 -53.24 -13.05 20.73
N MET A 36 -52.29 -13.95 20.53
CA MET A 36 -50.89 -13.61 20.60
C MET A 36 -50.58 -12.57 19.53
N LYS A 37 -49.99 -11.47 19.91
CA LYS A 37 -49.55 -10.42 19.01
C LYS A 37 -48.03 -10.24 19.17
N PRO A 38 -47.33 -9.94 18.09
CA PRO A 38 -45.90 -9.63 18.20
C PRO A 38 -45.68 -8.40 19.07
N LEU A 39 -44.79 -8.50 20.06
CA LEU A 39 -44.40 -7.39 20.90
C LEU A 39 -43.58 -6.45 20.02
N ALA A 40 -44.17 -5.36 19.53
CA ALA A 40 -43.41 -4.34 18.83
C ALA A 40 -42.54 -3.61 19.84
N ASN A 41 -41.28 -4.03 20.02
CA ASN A 41 -40.26 -3.19 20.62
C ASN A 41 -39.85 -2.20 19.53
N ASP A 42 -40.61 -1.13 19.34
CA ASP A 42 -40.28 -0.01 18.47
C ASP A 42 -39.13 0.81 19.11
N PHE A 43 -37.96 0.22 19.13
CA PHE A 43 -36.76 0.94 19.46
C PHE A 43 -36.26 1.57 18.16
N ASN A 44 -36.72 2.78 17.87
CA ASN A 44 -36.34 3.51 16.69
C ASN A 44 -35.11 4.41 16.99
N LEU A 45 -34.01 4.11 16.37
CA LEU A 45 -32.79 4.93 16.42
C LEU A 45 -32.71 5.74 15.13
N ALA A 46 -32.49 7.03 15.25
CA ALA A 46 -32.17 7.87 14.09
C ALA A 46 -30.67 7.80 13.80
N GLY A 47 -30.34 7.72 12.52
CA GLY A 47 -28.96 7.75 12.03
C GLY A 47 -28.87 8.48 10.70
N THR A 48 -27.64 8.79 10.28
CA THR A 48 -27.39 9.41 8.96
C THR A 48 -26.59 8.45 8.11
N LEU A 49 -27.02 8.27 6.88
CA LEU A 49 -26.31 7.49 5.87
C LEU A 49 -24.98 8.15 5.53
N GLN A 50 -23.93 7.35 5.43
CA GLN A 50 -22.59 7.75 5.01
C GLN A 50 -22.09 6.78 3.94
N ALA A 51 -21.16 7.23 3.10
CA ALA A 51 -20.43 6.32 2.22
C ALA A 51 -19.62 5.30 3.06
N SER A 52 -19.52 4.06 2.61
CA SER A 52 -18.77 3.02 3.34
C SER A 52 -17.28 3.36 3.42
N ASN A 53 -16.75 3.96 2.38
CA ASN A 53 -15.39 4.49 2.31
C ASN A 53 -15.45 5.83 1.57
N GLU A 54 -14.79 6.83 2.12
CA GLU A 54 -14.79 8.20 1.59
C GLU A 54 -13.36 8.73 1.58
N ALA A 55 -12.99 9.43 0.53
CA ALA A 55 -11.71 10.07 0.37
C ALA A 55 -11.91 11.53 -0.07
N SER A 56 -11.40 12.45 0.73
CA SER A 56 -11.21 13.85 0.34
C SER A 56 -9.97 13.94 -0.55
N VAL A 57 -10.14 14.41 -1.76
CA VAL A 57 -9.08 14.55 -2.75
C VAL A 57 -8.68 16.01 -2.85
N SER A 58 -7.44 16.29 -2.47
CA SER A 58 -6.87 17.65 -2.44
C SER A 58 -5.79 17.79 -3.49
N PHE A 59 -5.57 19.02 -3.99
CA PHE A 59 -4.43 19.30 -4.85
C PHE A 59 -3.11 19.10 -4.09
N GLU A 60 -2.14 18.48 -4.76
CA GLU A 60 -0.77 18.34 -4.25
C GLU A 60 0.20 19.36 -4.86
N ALA A 61 -0.27 20.18 -5.79
CA ALA A 61 0.48 21.21 -6.48
C ALA A 61 -0.36 22.48 -6.64
N ASP A 62 0.29 23.62 -6.82
CA ASP A 62 -0.37 24.90 -7.03
C ASP A 62 -0.56 25.17 -8.54
N GLY A 63 -1.67 25.77 -8.91
CA GLY A 63 -1.87 26.14 -10.33
C GLY A 63 -3.31 26.49 -10.66
N ARG A 64 -3.51 27.06 -11.83
CA ARG A 64 -4.86 27.31 -12.35
C ARG A 64 -5.47 25.98 -12.84
N ILE A 65 -6.70 25.71 -12.46
CA ILE A 65 -7.46 24.55 -12.94
C ILE A 65 -7.83 24.80 -14.40
N LEU A 66 -7.31 23.98 -15.31
CA LEU A 66 -7.65 24.05 -16.73
C LEU A 66 -9.04 23.53 -16.98
N ASN A 67 -9.29 22.33 -16.50
CA ASN A 67 -10.59 21.67 -16.59
C ASN A 67 -10.78 20.62 -15.51
N THR A 68 -12.03 20.47 -15.12
CA THR A 68 -12.52 19.36 -14.31
C THR A 68 -13.11 18.32 -15.25
N MET A 69 -12.78 17.05 -15.05
CA MET A 69 -13.17 15.95 -15.94
C MET A 69 -14.41 15.21 -15.45
N VAL A 70 -14.90 15.55 -14.25
CA VAL A 70 -16.00 14.87 -13.58
C VAL A 70 -16.94 15.86 -12.90
N GLU A 71 -18.21 15.45 -12.80
CA GLU A 71 -19.25 16.18 -12.09
C GLU A 71 -19.74 15.38 -10.86
N VAL A 72 -20.49 16.05 -9.99
CA VAL A 72 -21.14 15.41 -8.84
C VAL A 72 -22.11 14.34 -9.34
N GLY A 73 -21.98 13.13 -8.85
CA GLY A 73 -22.77 11.97 -9.27
C GLY A 73 -22.04 11.03 -10.24
N ASP A 74 -20.92 11.45 -10.84
CA ASP A 74 -20.15 10.60 -11.74
C ASP A 74 -19.46 9.46 -11.02
N SER A 75 -19.46 8.28 -11.64
CA SER A 75 -18.72 7.11 -11.18
C SER A 75 -17.28 7.16 -11.64
N VAL A 76 -16.35 6.98 -10.73
CA VAL A 76 -14.90 7.01 -10.98
C VAL A 76 -14.21 5.75 -10.46
N GLU A 77 -13.18 5.32 -11.17
CA GLU A 77 -12.30 4.24 -10.74
C GLU A 77 -11.08 4.80 -10.00
N LYS A 78 -10.38 3.94 -9.27
CA LYS A 78 -9.09 4.31 -8.69
C LYS A 78 -8.11 4.69 -9.79
N GLY A 79 -7.54 5.91 -9.69
CA GLY A 79 -6.62 6.47 -10.70
C GLY A 79 -7.31 7.29 -11.79
N SER A 80 -8.64 7.36 -11.84
CA SER A 80 -9.37 8.23 -12.78
C SER A 80 -9.00 9.68 -12.55
N VAL A 81 -8.79 10.42 -13.63
CA VAL A 81 -8.46 11.86 -13.59
C VAL A 81 -9.72 12.64 -13.22
N LEU A 82 -9.63 13.43 -12.17
CA LEU A 82 -10.71 14.28 -11.68
C LEU A 82 -10.58 15.72 -12.20
N ALA A 83 -9.35 16.24 -12.18
CA ALA A 83 -9.04 17.59 -12.67
C ALA A 83 -7.59 17.69 -13.15
N LYS A 84 -7.32 18.68 -13.98
CA LYS A 84 -5.96 19.02 -14.44
C LYS A 84 -5.67 20.47 -14.16
N LEU A 85 -4.50 20.74 -13.59
CA LEU A 85 -3.94 22.08 -13.50
C LEU A 85 -3.25 22.49 -14.80
N ASP A 86 -2.97 23.76 -14.96
CA ASP A 86 -2.06 24.25 -16.00
C ASP A 86 -0.66 23.72 -15.75
N THR A 87 -0.21 22.84 -16.64
CA THR A 87 1.07 22.16 -16.52
C THR A 87 2.22 22.88 -17.19
N SER A 88 1.99 24.04 -17.82
CA SER A 88 2.99 24.75 -18.66
C SER A 88 4.29 25.02 -17.89
N VAL A 89 4.17 25.50 -16.65
CA VAL A 89 5.34 25.79 -15.80
C VAL A 89 6.06 24.49 -15.38
N TYR A 90 5.31 23.46 -15.01
CA TYR A 90 5.86 22.16 -14.60
C TYR A 90 6.54 21.45 -15.76
N GLN A 91 5.97 21.54 -16.97
CA GLN A 91 6.58 20.98 -18.17
C GLN A 91 7.91 21.68 -18.48
N LEU A 92 7.95 23.03 -18.43
CA LEU A 92 9.18 23.79 -18.64
C LEU A 92 10.26 23.43 -17.58
N GLN A 93 9.86 23.25 -16.32
CA GLN A 93 10.80 22.81 -15.26
C GLN A 93 11.36 21.42 -15.55
N LEU A 94 10.49 20.49 -15.95
CA LEU A 94 10.90 19.13 -16.34
C LEU A 94 11.88 19.15 -17.52
N ASP A 95 11.59 19.92 -18.55
CA ASP A 95 12.44 20.02 -19.74
C ASP A 95 13.83 20.61 -19.40
N ARG A 96 13.88 21.62 -18.51
CA ARG A 96 15.14 22.19 -18.01
C ARG A 96 15.92 21.17 -17.18
N ALA A 97 15.27 20.46 -16.28
CA ALA A 97 15.90 19.43 -15.45
C ALA A 97 16.42 18.27 -16.32
N LYS A 98 15.64 17.87 -17.34
CA LYS A 98 16.05 16.87 -18.33
C LYS A 98 17.32 17.29 -19.10
N ALA A 99 17.35 18.52 -19.60
CA ALA A 99 18.51 19.05 -20.30
C ALA A 99 19.77 19.11 -19.41
N THR A 100 19.59 19.45 -18.13
CA THR A 100 20.68 19.44 -17.14
C THR A 100 21.18 18.02 -16.87
N MET A 101 20.31 17.05 -16.71
CA MET A 101 20.65 15.64 -16.54
C MET A 101 21.40 15.09 -17.78
N GLU A 102 20.94 15.41 -18.98
CA GLU A 102 21.60 14.98 -20.22
C GLU A 102 23.00 15.58 -20.34
N LYS A 103 23.17 16.88 -19.97
CA LYS A 103 24.48 17.53 -19.91
C LYS A 103 25.41 16.85 -18.90
N ALA A 104 24.92 16.55 -17.71
CA ALA A 104 25.69 15.84 -16.67
C ALA A 104 26.07 14.42 -17.12
N LYS A 105 25.19 13.71 -17.79
CA LYS A 105 25.45 12.38 -18.40
C LYS A 105 26.56 12.45 -19.44
N ALA A 106 26.56 13.46 -20.29
CA ALA A 106 27.62 13.68 -21.28
C ALA A 106 28.97 13.94 -20.58
N GLY A 107 28.97 14.73 -19.49
CA GLY A 107 30.14 14.96 -18.66
C GLY A 107 30.70 13.68 -18.04
N LEU A 108 29.81 12.80 -17.56
CA LEU A 108 30.20 11.48 -17.04
C LEU A 108 30.86 10.61 -18.14
N SER A 109 30.25 10.55 -19.32
CA SER A 109 30.82 9.82 -20.46
C SER A 109 32.21 10.36 -20.86
N GLN A 110 32.42 11.68 -20.81
CA GLN A 110 33.71 12.28 -21.08
C GLN A 110 34.77 11.87 -20.02
N ALA A 111 34.38 11.85 -18.73
CA ALA A 111 35.25 11.41 -17.65
C ALA A 111 35.60 9.90 -17.77
N GLU A 112 34.65 9.07 -18.18
CA GLU A 112 34.87 7.64 -18.47
C GLU A 112 35.87 7.43 -19.62
N ALA A 113 35.74 8.18 -20.70
CA ALA A 113 36.69 8.16 -21.82
C ALA A 113 38.08 8.57 -21.37
N SER A 114 38.19 9.57 -20.47
CA SER A 114 39.46 9.99 -19.89
C SER A 114 40.12 8.89 -19.07
N VAL A 115 39.39 8.15 -18.24
CA VAL A 115 39.88 6.98 -17.49
C VAL A 115 40.36 5.89 -18.45
N GLN A 116 39.63 5.62 -19.53
CA GLN A 116 40.02 4.63 -20.53
C GLN A 116 41.32 5.02 -21.24
N SER A 117 41.46 6.31 -21.59
CA SER A 117 42.71 6.85 -22.17
C SER A 117 43.88 6.73 -21.20
N ALA A 118 43.71 7.07 -19.92
CA ALA A 118 44.75 6.89 -18.90
C ALA A 118 45.12 5.40 -18.69
N GLN A 119 44.15 4.49 -18.82
CA GLN A 119 44.42 3.04 -18.76
C GLN A 119 45.28 2.59 -19.95
N ALA A 120 45.05 3.09 -21.15
CA ALA A 120 45.89 2.84 -22.32
C ALA A 120 47.31 3.39 -22.11
N GLY A 121 47.45 4.55 -21.47
CA GLY A 121 48.72 5.12 -21.05
C GLY A 121 49.50 4.21 -20.12
N ILE A 122 48.86 3.58 -19.14
CA ILE A 122 49.47 2.59 -18.25
C ILE A 122 50.03 1.39 -19.05
N HIS A 123 49.24 0.85 -20.01
CA HIS A 123 49.70 -0.27 -20.83
C HIS A 123 50.93 0.10 -21.67
N SER A 124 50.95 1.33 -22.23
CA SER A 124 52.13 1.81 -22.96
C SER A 124 53.36 1.94 -22.07
N SER A 125 53.22 2.54 -20.88
CA SER A 125 54.32 2.71 -19.91
C SER A 125 54.79 1.34 -19.37
N GLN A 126 53.91 0.40 -19.14
CA GLN A 126 54.28 -0.97 -18.73
C GLN A 126 55.14 -1.65 -19.82
N SER A 127 54.74 -1.52 -21.09
CA SER A 127 55.50 -2.07 -22.21
C SER A 127 56.91 -1.45 -22.30
N GLN A 128 57.06 -0.15 -21.92
CA GLN A 128 58.39 0.49 -21.83
C GLN A 128 59.22 -0.09 -20.69
N VAL A 129 58.63 -0.36 -19.53
CA VAL A 129 59.31 -1.03 -18.40
C VAL A 129 59.78 -2.42 -18.83
N ASP A 130 58.92 -3.19 -19.47
CA ASP A 130 59.20 -4.56 -19.94
C ASP A 130 60.36 -4.56 -20.97
N ALA A 131 60.36 -3.59 -21.87
CA ALA A 131 61.44 -3.42 -22.86
C ALA A 131 62.77 -3.03 -22.21
N ALA A 132 62.74 -2.07 -21.24
CA ALA A 132 63.92 -1.68 -20.50
C ALA A 132 64.48 -2.81 -19.64
N GLN A 133 63.62 -3.58 -18.97
CA GLN A 133 64.00 -4.77 -18.20
C GLN A 133 64.63 -5.85 -19.09
N SER A 134 64.02 -6.10 -20.27
CA SER A 134 64.56 -7.06 -21.24
C SER A 134 65.95 -6.69 -21.71
N LYS A 135 66.16 -5.37 -21.94
CA LYS A 135 67.50 -4.86 -22.31
C LYS A 135 68.56 -5.04 -21.21
N LEU A 136 68.17 -4.72 -19.94
CA LEU A 136 69.04 -4.95 -18.78
C LEU A 136 69.35 -6.45 -18.61
N GLN A 137 68.36 -7.32 -18.78
CA GLN A 137 68.52 -8.75 -18.69
C GLN A 137 69.44 -9.30 -19.81
N GLU A 138 69.30 -8.79 -21.05
CA GLU A 138 70.23 -9.13 -22.14
C GLU A 138 71.68 -8.81 -21.78
N LEU A 139 71.91 -7.60 -21.28
CA LEU A 139 73.27 -7.19 -20.82
C LEU A 139 73.81 -8.04 -19.65
N ASN A 140 72.91 -8.43 -18.70
CA ASN A 140 73.28 -9.28 -17.57
C ASN A 140 73.57 -10.73 -17.96
N ASN A 141 72.87 -11.27 -18.96
CA ASN A 141 73.10 -12.60 -19.46
C ASN A 141 74.45 -12.75 -20.22
N GLY A 142 74.97 -11.62 -20.72
CA GLY A 142 76.24 -11.58 -21.44
C GLY A 142 76.13 -12.29 -22.83
N ALA A 143 77.32 -12.74 -23.35
CA ALA A 143 77.40 -13.41 -24.64
C ALA A 143 76.65 -14.77 -24.65
N LYS A 144 76.11 -15.12 -25.78
CA LYS A 144 75.44 -16.42 -25.93
C LYS A 144 76.44 -17.57 -25.80
N LYS A 145 76.02 -18.66 -25.16
CA LYS A 145 76.89 -19.87 -24.98
C LYS A 145 77.45 -20.35 -26.28
N GLN A 146 76.81 -20.17 -27.40
CA GLN A 146 77.25 -20.58 -28.74
C GLN A 146 78.42 -19.70 -29.22
N GLU A 147 78.37 -18.38 -28.97
CA GLU A 147 79.38 -17.40 -29.31
C GLU A 147 80.65 -17.65 -28.47
N ILE A 148 80.50 -17.93 -27.17
CA ILE A 148 81.59 -18.32 -26.28
C ILE A 148 82.26 -19.62 -26.77
N ALA A 149 81.48 -20.63 -27.10
CA ALA A 149 81.97 -21.90 -27.61
C ALA A 149 82.75 -21.72 -28.94
N GLN A 150 82.22 -20.88 -29.84
CA GLN A 150 82.92 -20.54 -31.09
C GLN A 150 84.29 -19.86 -30.86
N SER A 151 84.28 -18.88 -29.96
CA SER A 151 85.57 -18.17 -29.57
C SER A 151 86.53 -19.12 -28.89
N GLN A 152 86.11 -20.01 -28.00
CA GLN A 152 86.90 -21.07 -27.37
C GLN A 152 87.57 -22.00 -28.42
N ASN A 153 86.81 -22.38 -29.42
CA ASN A 153 87.30 -23.21 -30.53
C ASN A 153 88.34 -22.43 -31.34
N ALA A 154 88.17 -21.10 -31.55
CA ALA A 154 89.19 -20.28 -32.20
C ALA A 154 90.50 -20.20 -31.41
N VAL A 155 90.40 -20.02 -30.07
CA VAL A 155 91.58 -20.09 -29.18
C VAL A 155 92.32 -21.44 -29.26
N THR A 156 91.49 -22.53 -29.25
CA THR A 156 92.04 -23.91 -29.40
C THR A 156 92.78 -24.11 -30.71
N ALA A 157 92.24 -23.63 -31.83
CA ALA A 157 92.85 -23.71 -33.17
C ALA A 157 94.15 -22.87 -33.21
N ALA A 158 94.11 -21.64 -32.70
CA ALA A 158 95.32 -20.77 -32.64
C ALA A 158 96.41 -21.35 -31.73
N THR A 159 96.00 -21.98 -30.60
CA THR A 159 96.97 -22.68 -29.71
C THR A 159 97.66 -23.81 -30.40
N ASN A 160 96.90 -24.65 -31.16
CA ASN A 160 97.53 -25.75 -31.91
C ASN A 160 98.44 -25.24 -33.00
N ALA A 161 98.05 -24.18 -33.71
CA ALA A 161 98.89 -23.57 -34.75
C ALA A 161 100.21 -22.99 -34.13
N TYR A 162 100.11 -22.27 -32.98
CA TYR A 162 101.29 -21.76 -32.25
C TYR A 162 102.22 -22.90 -31.79
N ASN A 163 101.68 -23.95 -31.20
CA ASN A 163 102.50 -25.11 -30.74
C ASN A 163 103.24 -25.76 -31.87
N LYS A 164 102.56 -25.95 -33.04
CA LYS A 164 103.18 -26.48 -34.26
C LYS A 164 104.34 -25.57 -34.74
N LYS A 165 104.04 -24.27 -34.88
CA LYS A 165 105.07 -23.31 -35.35
C LYS A 165 106.23 -23.18 -34.37
N LYS A 166 106.02 -23.30 -33.08
CA LYS A 166 107.05 -23.32 -32.01
C LYS A 166 107.97 -24.53 -32.14
N ALA A 167 107.33 -25.73 -32.40
CA ALA A 167 108.14 -26.96 -32.64
C ALA A 167 108.92 -26.87 -33.94
N ASP A 168 108.32 -26.32 -35.02
CA ASP A 168 109.03 -26.14 -36.29
C ASP A 168 110.15 -25.12 -36.17
N ALA A 169 109.97 -23.96 -35.52
CA ALA A 169 111.02 -22.98 -35.29
C ALA A 169 112.18 -23.54 -34.44
N ALA A 170 111.91 -24.30 -33.37
CA ALA A 170 112.90 -24.95 -32.55
C ALA A 170 113.72 -25.99 -33.33
N ARG A 171 113.03 -26.75 -34.23
CA ARG A 171 113.68 -27.69 -35.12
C ARG A 171 114.64 -26.97 -36.11
N THR A 172 114.11 -25.94 -36.80
CA THR A 172 114.87 -25.17 -37.76
C THR A 172 116.05 -24.44 -37.12
N GLN A 173 115.87 -23.90 -35.91
CA GLN A 173 116.97 -23.33 -35.09
C GLN A 173 118.13 -24.33 -34.79
N SER A 174 117.75 -25.56 -34.42
CA SER A 174 118.73 -26.63 -34.15
C SER A 174 119.48 -27.06 -35.44
N LEU A 175 118.79 -27.14 -36.57
CA LEU A 175 119.34 -27.42 -37.87
C LEU A 175 120.29 -26.26 -38.32
N PHE A 176 119.87 -25.01 -38.13
CA PHE A 176 120.74 -23.84 -38.38
C PHE A 176 122.06 -23.89 -37.58
N GLN A 177 121.98 -24.18 -36.25
CA GLN A 177 123.12 -24.35 -35.39
C GLN A 177 124.02 -25.51 -35.83
N ALA A 178 123.42 -26.57 -36.43
CA ALA A 178 124.15 -27.68 -36.98
C ALA A 178 124.71 -27.42 -38.41
N GLY A 179 124.41 -26.25 -39.03
CA GLY A 179 124.87 -25.89 -40.36
C GLY A 179 123.97 -26.52 -41.51
N ALA A 180 122.79 -27.11 -41.15
CA ALA A 180 121.92 -27.85 -42.07
C ALA A 180 120.74 -27.06 -42.55
N ALA A 181 120.58 -25.76 -42.09
CA ALA A 181 119.53 -24.85 -42.54
C ALA A 181 120.19 -23.45 -42.79
N SER A 182 119.53 -22.66 -43.68
CA SER A 182 120.01 -21.30 -44.02
C SER A 182 119.52 -20.28 -42.98
N LEU A 183 120.20 -19.10 -42.88
CA LEU A 183 119.73 -18.02 -42.02
C LEU A 183 118.36 -17.54 -42.37
N SER A 184 118.00 -17.44 -43.66
CA SER A 184 116.66 -17.04 -44.15
C SER A 184 115.57 -18.04 -43.75
N GLU A 185 115.85 -19.34 -43.75
CA GLU A 185 114.88 -20.37 -43.29
C GLU A 185 114.61 -20.24 -41.77
N ASN A 186 115.67 -19.97 -40.97
CA ASN A 186 115.53 -19.76 -39.53
C ASN A 186 114.77 -18.47 -39.22
N GLU A 187 115.07 -17.35 -39.90
CA GLU A 187 114.40 -16.10 -39.74
C GLU A 187 112.88 -16.23 -40.14
N ASN A 188 112.60 -16.91 -41.25
CA ASN A 188 111.24 -17.20 -41.68
C ASN A 188 110.47 -18.02 -40.63
N ALA A 189 111.08 -19.08 -40.06
CA ALA A 189 110.44 -19.89 -39.00
C ALA A 189 110.18 -19.09 -37.74
N GLN A 190 111.14 -18.17 -37.35
CA GLN A 190 110.89 -17.26 -36.21
C GLN A 190 109.80 -16.23 -36.51
N LEU A 191 109.72 -15.70 -37.74
CA LEU A 191 108.66 -14.82 -38.15
C LEU A 191 107.30 -15.52 -38.11
N GLU A 192 107.21 -16.77 -38.64
CA GLU A 192 105.98 -17.60 -38.60
C GLU A 192 105.56 -17.89 -37.13
N LEU A 193 106.51 -18.20 -36.24
CA LEU A 193 106.28 -18.36 -34.79
C LEU A 193 105.71 -17.08 -34.16
N THR A 194 106.26 -15.92 -34.48
CA THR A 194 105.84 -14.61 -33.97
C THR A 194 104.45 -14.30 -34.44
N ASN A 195 104.11 -14.60 -35.75
CA ASN A 195 102.79 -14.39 -36.29
C ASN A 195 101.73 -15.34 -35.64
N ALA A 196 102.14 -16.61 -35.39
CA ALA A 196 101.25 -17.55 -34.70
C ALA A 196 100.98 -17.17 -33.25
N GLN A 197 102.04 -16.65 -32.54
CA GLN A 197 101.90 -16.12 -31.17
C GLN A 197 100.93 -14.93 -31.09
N LYS A 198 101.10 -14.00 -32.06
CA LYS A 198 100.16 -12.88 -32.18
C LYS A 198 98.70 -13.34 -32.41
N SER A 199 98.54 -14.25 -33.34
CA SER A 199 97.16 -14.82 -33.62
C SER A 199 96.55 -15.47 -32.36
N LEU A 200 97.34 -16.19 -31.55
CA LEU A 200 96.90 -16.77 -30.28
C LEU A 200 96.54 -15.67 -29.27
N SER A 201 97.34 -14.64 -29.11
CA SER A 201 97.06 -13.52 -28.25
C SER A 201 95.75 -12.78 -28.64
N ASP A 202 95.57 -12.52 -29.95
CA ASP A 202 94.36 -11.90 -30.49
C ASP A 202 93.09 -12.72 -30.20
N ALA A 203 93.20 -14.07 -30.40
CA ALA A 203 92.07 -14.98 -30.12
C ALA A 203 91.75 -15.04 -28.58
N GLN A 204 92.75 -15.06 -27.74
CA GLN A 204 92.56 -15.03 -26.28
C GLN A 204 91.96 -13.73 -25.78
N GLU A 205 92.43 -12.61 -26.34
CA GLU A 205 91.85 -11.29 -26.02
C GLU A 205 90.40 -11.22 -26.47
N GLN A 206 90.05 -11.69 -27.64
CA GLN A 206 88.68 -11.77 -28.15
C GLN A 206 87.75 -12.62 -27.23
N LEU A 207 88.19 -13.77 -26.75
CA LEU A 207 87.50 -14.58 -25.78
C LEU A 207 87.30 -13.89 -24.45
N SER A 208 88.39 -13.23 -23.96
CA SER A 208 88.37 -12.47 -22.72
C SER A 208 87.36 -11.32 -22.75
N LEU A 209 87.31 -10.56 -23.85
CA LEU A 209 86.27 -9.51 -24.07
C LEU A 209 84.84 -10.06 -24.07
N LEU A 210 84.71 -11.23 -24.75
CA LEU A 210 83.37 -11.87 -24.84
C LEU A 210 82.90 -12.36 -23.44
N LEU A 211 83.82 -12.96 -22.65
CA LEU A 211 83.49 -13.41 -21.27
C LEU A 211 83.31 -12.26 -20.27
N ALA A 212 83.97 -11.12 -20.43
CA ALA A 212 83.76 -9.91 -19.62
C ALA A 212 82.37 -9.38 -19.78
N GLY A 213 81.68 -9.60 -20.95
CA GLY A 213 80.30 -9.13 -21.24
C GLY A 213 80.21 -7.61 -21.22
N ALA A 214 78.99 -7.14 -20.89
CA ALA A 214 78.69 -5.70 -20.80
C ALA A 214 79.47 -5.03 -19.65
N SER A 215 79.94 -3.83 -19.86
CA SER A 215 80.67 -3.06 -18.81
C SER A 215 79.75 -2.68 -17.64
N GLN A 216 80.30 -2.34 -16.48
CA GLN A 216 79.50 -1.89 -15.32
C GLN A 216 78.73 -0.63 -15.67
N GLU A 217 79.31 0.28 -16.43
CA GLU A 217 78.68 1.53 -16.89
C GLU A 217 77.45 1.22 -17.80
N GLN A 218 77.61 0.25 -18.73
CA GLN A 218 76.51 -0.16 -19.60
C GLN A 218 75.32 -0.75 -18.80
N ARG A 219 75.59 -1.59 -17.80
CA ARG A 219 74.58 -2.14 -16.92
C ARG A 219 73.93 -1.09 -16.05
N ALA A 220 74.72 -0.15 -15.47
CA ALA A 220 74.28 0.98 -14.69
C ALA A 220 73.35 1.89 -15.53
N GLN A 221 73.67 2.18 -16.80
CA GLN A 221 72.88 2.95 -17.71
C GLN A 221 71.59 2.25 -18.04
N ALA A 222 71.58 0.94 -18.29
CA ALA A 222 70.41 0.17 -18.55
C ALA A 222 69.43 0.09 -17.31
N SER A 223 70.06 -0.07 -16.08
CA SER A 223 69.34 0.00 -14.82
C SER A 223 68.65 1.36 -14.60
N ALA A 224 69.38 2.45 -14.86
CA ALA A 224 68.79 3.80 -14.82
C ALA A 224 67.65 3.95 -15.83
N GLY A 225 67.73 3.31 -17.01
CA GLY A 225 66.63 3.25 -17.99
C GLY A 225 65.41 2.53 -17.45
N VAL A 226 65.59 1.42 -16.68
CA VAL A 226 64.48 0.74 -16.02
C VAL A 226 63.80 1.64 -14.97
N GLU A 227 64.60 2.32 -14.14
CA GLU A 227 64.03 3.25 -13.13
C GLU A 227 63.31 4.43 -13.77
N GLN A 228 63.81 4.97 -14.87
CA GLN A 228 63.11 6.00 -15.64
C GLN A 228 61.78 5.50 -16.23
N ALA A 229 61.76 4.28 -16.77
CA ALA A 229 60.51 3.68 -17.30
C ALA A 229 59.52 3.42 -16.17
N ARG A 230 59.98 2.98 -14.97
CA ARG A 230 59.12 2.82 -13.78
C ARG A 230 58.51 4.13 -13.30
N ALA A 231 59.29 5.19 -13.24
CA ALA A 231 58.78 6.53 -12.91
C ALA A 231 57.68 7.00 -13.93
N GLY A 232 57.89 6.67 -15.21
CA GLY A 232 56.87 6.89 -16.23
C GLY A 232 55.57 6.11 -15.99
N LEU A 233 55.68 4.84 -15.58
CA LEU A 233 54.55 4.01 -15.22
C LEU A 233 53.80 4.57 -13.97
N GLU A 234 54.53 4.99 -12.95
CA GLU A 234 53.97 5.60 -11.74
C GLU A 234 53.19 6.89 -12.10
N THR A 235 53.73 7.72 -12.97
CA THR A 235 53.05 8.93 -13.48
C THR A 235 51.76 8.57 -14.22
N ALA A 236 51.77 7.51 -15.05
CA ALA A 236 50.59 7.04 -15.75
C ALA A 236 49.50 6.49 -14.76
N MET A 237 49.90 5.80 -13.71
CA MET A 237 49.02 5.34 -12.63
C MET A 237 48.41 6.52 -11.86
N ALA A 238 49.18 7.53 -11.53
CA ALA A 238 48.68 8.76 -10.89
C ALA A 238 47.65 9.48 -11.77
N THR A 239 47.92 9.55 -13.07
CA THR A 239 46.98 10.14 -14.05
C THR A 239 45.66 9.37 -14.07
N LYS A 240 45.67 8.03 -14.06
CA LYS A 240 44.46 7.22 -13.95
C LYS A 240 43.72 7.49 -12.65
N GLN A 241 44.42 7.57 -11.51
CA GLN A 241 43.80 7.87 -10.23
C GLN A 241 43.09 9.22 -10.24
N GLN A 242 43.69 10.23 -10.83
CA GLN A 242 43.05 11.54 -11.06
C GLN A 242 41.84 11.43 -11.96
N GLY A 243 41.92 10.63 -13.02
CA GLY A 243 40.77 10.33 -13.90
C GLY A 243 39.61 9.67 -13.16
N LEU A 244 39.91 8.71 -12.28
CA LEU A 244 38.91 8.06 -11.44
C LEU A 244 38.21 9.04 -10.47
N ALA A 245 38.97 9.97 -9.86
CA ALA A 245 38.41 11.01 -9.01
C ALA A 245 37.52 11.95 -9.82
N SER A 246 37.92 12.33 -11.03
CA SER A 246 37.10 13.14 -11.92
C SER A 246 35.82 12.41 -12.37
N LYS A 247 35.91 11.10 -12.64
CA LYS A 247 34.73 10.26 -12.92
C LYS A 247 33.77 10.22 -11.73
N ALA A 248 34.26 10.02 -10.50
CA ALA A 248 33.43 10.03 -9.31
C ALA A 248 32.72 11.37 -9.11
N GLN A 249 33.40 12.48 -9.35
CA GLN A 249 32.79 13.82 -9.32
C GLN A 249 31.69 13.98 -10.40
N ALA A 250 31.96 13.54 -11.63
CA ALA A 250 30.98 13.59 -12.71
C ALA A 250 29.77 12.67 -12.45
N GLN A 251 29.99 11.51 -11.82
CA GLN A 251 28.95 10.59 -11.40
C GLN A 251 28.03 11.25 -10.37
N ALA A 252 28.58 11.86 -9.32
CA ALA A 252 27.80 12.57 -8.32
C ALA A 252 26.97 13.73 -8.96
N THR A 253 27.58 14.47 -9.89
CA THR A 253 26.88 15.53 -10.61
C THR A 253 25.70 14.99 -11.45
N TYR A 254 25.88 13.83 -12.08
CA TYR A 254 24.81 13.17 -12.83
C TYR A 254 23.67 12.68 -11.90
N GLU A 255 23.99 12.10 -10.76
CA GLU A 255 23.02 11.64 -9.75
C GLU A 255 22.19 12.82 -9.19
N ASP A 256 22.82 13.94 -8.89
CA ASP A 256 22.14 15.16 -8.47
C ASP A 256 21.17 15.68 -9.56
N ALA A 257 21.63 15.70 -10.81
CA ALA A 257 20.81 16.13 -11.93
C ALA A 257 19.67 15.16 -12.23
N LEU A 258 19.87 13.85 -12.04
CA LEU A 258 18.84 12.81 -12.14
C LEU A 258 17.76 13.01 -11.06
N ALA A 259 18.17 13.22 -9.82
CA ALA A 259 17.24 13.47 -8.70
C ALA A 259 16.40 14.74 -8.96
N ALA A 260 16.99 15.81 -9.50
CA ALA A 260 16.28 17.02 -9.88
C ALA A 260 15.26 16.77 -11.02
N TYR A 261 15.62 15.93 -12.00
CA TYR A 261 14.69 15.51 -13.05
C TYR A 261 13.52 14.69 -12.50
N GLU A 262 13.77 13.73 -11.63
CA GLU A 262 12.72 12.91 -10.98
C GLU A 262 11.79 13.77 -10.12
N GLN A 263 12.33 14.74 -9.38
CA GLN A 263 11.54 15.70 -8.60
C GLN A 263 10.64 16.53 -9.49
N SER A 264 11.15 17.03 -10.62
CA SER A 264 10.35 17.80 -11.58
C SER A 264 9.27 16.95 -12.25
N SER A 265 9.58 15.69 -12.56
CA SER A 265 8.62 14.70 -13.08
C SER A 265 7.49 14.42 -12.08
N LEU A 266 7.83 14.26 -10.81
CA LEU A 266 6.84 14.09 -9.74
C LEU A 266 5.95 15.33 -9.59
N SER A 267 6.53 16.53 -9.66
CA SER A 267 5.78 17.79 -9.60
C SER A 267 4.79 17.91 -10.77
N LEU A 268 5.18 17.52 -11.96
CA LEU A 268 4.28 17.46 -13.12
C LEU A 268 3.15 16.45 -12.93
N LYS A 269 3.43 15.26 -12.38
CA LYS A 269 2.39 14.25 -12.07
C LYS A 269 1.38 14.79 -11.06
N LYS A 270 1.83 15.52 -10.04
CA LYS A 270 0.98 16.13 -9.01
C LYS A 270 0.06 17.23 -9.56
N ALA A 271 0.34 17.77 -10.73
CA ALA A 271 -0.55 18.70 -11.40
C ALA A 271 -1.80 18.04 -12.03
N THR A 272 -1.87 16.70 -12.01
CA THR A 272 -3.06 15.94 -12.40
C THR A 272 -3.68 15.30 -11.17
N LEU A 273 -4.89 15.72 -10.83
CA LEU A 273 -5.61 15.21 -9.68
C LEU A 273 -6.32 13.92 -10.04
N THR A 274 -6.07 12.85 -9.31
CA THR A 274 -6.67 11.53 -9.56
C THR A 274 -7.38 10.98 -8.33
N SER A 275 -8.39 10.13 -8.54
CA SER A 275 -9.11 9.49 -7.45
C SER A 275 -8.25 8.40 -6.78
N PRO A 276 -8.08 8.42 -5.44
CA PRO A 276 -7.38 7.37 -4.71
C PRO A 276 -8.20 6.08 -4.54
N ILE A 277 -9.54 6.17 -4.70
CA ILE A 277 -10.48 5.05 -4.54
C ILE A 277 -11.45 4.98 -5.73
N ALA A 278 -12.07 3.82 -5.92
CA ALA A 278 -13.23 3.69 -6.79
C ALA A 278 -14.51 4.10 -6.03
N GLY A 279 -15.38 4.86 -6.67
CA GLY A 279 -16.61 5.35 -6.04
C GLY A 279 -17.38 6.33 -6.92
N VAL A 280 -18.18 7.16 -6.30
CA VAL A 280 -18.95 8.24 -6.93
C VAL A 280 -18.48 9.57 -6.36
N VAL A 281 -18.41 10.59 -7.18
CA VAL A 281 -18.11 11.95 -6.75
C VAL A 281 -19.30 12.49 -5.94
N ILE A 282 -19.08 12.67 -4.64
CA ILE A 282 -20.09 13.16 -3.69
C ILE A 282 -20.13 14.68 -3.68
N GLU A 283 -18.95 15.31 -3.69
CA GLU A 283 -18.81 16.77 -3.67
C GLU A 283 -17.74 17.23 -4.65
N LYS A 284 -17.97 18.37 -5.27
CA LYS A 284 -17.02 19.11 -6.11
C LYS A 284 -16.95 20.54 -5.58
N LYS A 285 -15.78 20.93 -5.04
CA LYS A 285 -15.55 22.23 -4.39
C LYS A 285 -14.78 23.22 -5.26
N VAL A 286 -14.51 22.82 -6.51
CA VAL A 286 -13.66 23.60 -7.43
C VAL A 286 -14.31 23.76 -8.80
N SER A 287 -13.89 24.80 -9.52
CA SER A 287 -14.39 25.11 -10.85
C SER A 287 -13.23 25.40 -11.82
N ASP A 288 -13.50 25.25 -13.11
CA ASP A 288 -12.57 25.57 -14.17
C ASP A 288 -12.13 27.03 -14.10
N GLY A 289 -10.86 27.30 -14.35
CA GLY A 289 -10.27 28.63 -14.28
C GLY A 289 -9.92 29.13 -12.87
N GLN A 290 -10.37 28.45 -11.83
CA GLN A 290 -10.03 28.77 -10.42
C GLN A 290 -8.57 28.44 -10.12
N LEU A 291 -7.97 29.15 -9.16
CA LEU A 291 -6.65 28.82 -8.63
C LEU A 291 -6.78 27.69 -7.62
N GLY A 292 -6.14 26.57 -7.89
CA GLY A 292 -5.97 25.47 -6.93
C GLY A 292 -4.68 25.64 -6.14
N SER A 293 -4.75 25.44 -4.83
CA SER A 293 -3.58 25.48 -3.95
C SER A 293 -3.34 24.12 -3.32
N SER A 294 -2.08 23.78 -3.10
CA SER A 294 -1.69 22.55 -2.41
C SER A 294 -2.36 22.43 -1.06
N GLY A 295 -2.94 21.26 -0.75
CA GLY A 295 -3.72 21.01 0.47
C GLY A 295 -5.19 21.44 0.41
N SER A 296 -5.63 22.22 -0.61
CA SER A 296 -7.04 22.58 -0.75
C SER A 296 -7.84 21.40 -1.28
N GLU A 297 -8.93 21.07 -0.58
CA GLU A 297 -9.85 19.99 -0.96
C GLU A 297 -10.62 20.37 -2.22
N ALA A 298 -10.57 19.49 -3.21
CA ALA A 298 -11.19 19.70 -4.50
C ALA A 298 -12.42 18.83 -4.73
N PHE A 299 -12.35 17.56 -4.38
CA PHE A 299 -13.41 16.59 -4.54
C PHE A 299 -13.54 15.70 -3.33
N VAL A 300 -14.76 15.20 -3.09
CA VAL A 300 -15.02 14.10 -2.17
C VAL A 300 -15.53 12.94 -2.99
N VAL A 301 -14.83 11.82 -2.94
CA VAL A 301 -15.19 10.58 -3.64
C VAL A 301 -15.54 9.52 -2.60
N GLY A 302 -16.69 8.87 -2.75
CA GLY A 302 -17.13 7.85 -1.80
C GLY A 302 -17.72 6.61 -2.46
N ASN A 303 -17.52 5.46 -1.83
CA ASN A 303 -18.17 4.24 -2.24
C ASN A 303 -19.60 4.21 -1.66
N ILE A 304 -20.60 4.45 -2.53
CA ILE A 304 -22.00 4.45 -2.17
C ILE A 304 -22.76 3.17 -2.58
N LYS A 305 -22.09 2.18 -3.20
CA LYS A 305 -22.66 0.84 -3.44
C LYS A 305 -22.97 0.10 -2.14
N THR A 306 -22.23 0.45 -1.11
CA THR A 306 -22.48 0.06 0.27
C THR A 306 -22.48 1.32 1.10
N LEU A 307 -23.52 1.53 1.86
CA LEU A 307 -23.63 2.64 2.79
C LEU A 307 -23.34 2.15 4.21
N LYS A 308 -22.97 3.04 5.08
CA LYS A 308 -22.86 2.80 6.52
C LYS A 308 -23.70 3.79 7.29
N VAL A 309 -24.19 3.36 8.42
CA VAL A 309 -24.94 4.18 9.37
C VAL A 309 -24.30 4.02 10.74
N LEU A 310 -24.11 5.11 11.43
CA LEU A 310 -23.72 5.11 12.83
C LEU A 310 -24.99 5.33 13.67
N LEU A 311 -25.39 4.31 14.41
CA LEU A 311 -26.55 4.34 15.29
C LEU A 311 -26.11 4.63 16.72
N PRO A 312 -26.59 5.71 17.35
CA PRO A 312 -26.27 6.02 18.74
C PRO A 312 -27.14 5.17 19.67
N VAL A 313 -26.65 4.00 20.03
CA VAL A 313 -27.35 3.07 20.94
C VAL A 313 -27.10 3.48 22.37
N PRO A 314 -28.13 3.67 23.21
CA PRO A 314 -27.96 3.92 24.65
C PRO A 314 -27.11 2.83 25.32
N ASP A 315 -26.28 3.20 26.28
CA ASP A 315 -25.42 2.27 27.04
C ASP A 315 -26.20 1.13 27.69
N SER A 316 -27.40 1.42 28.19
CA SER A 316 -28.30 0.41 28.77
C SER A 316 -28.73 -0.69 27.81
N GLU A 317 -28.72 -0.43 26.51
CA GLU A 317 -29.20 -1.35 25.47
C GLU A 317 -28.07 -2.06 24.72
N ILE A 318 -26.82 -1.62 24.88
CA ILE A 318 -25.68 -2.08 24.07
C ILE A 318 -25.43 -3.59 24.21
N LEU A 319 -25.66 -4.16 25.38
CA LEU A 319 -25.50 -5.59 25.64
C LEU A 319 -26.39 -6.48 24.76
N SER A 320 -27.48 -5.91 24.25
CA SER A 320 -28.41 -6.59 23.35
C SER A 320 -28.00 -6.54 21.87
N TRP A 321 -26.92 -5.79 21.54
CA TRP A 321 -26.40 -5.66 20.19
C TRP A 321 -25.19 -6.57 19.96
N LYS A 322 -25.15 -7.20 18.80
CA LYS A 322 -24.07 -8.13 18.44
C LYS A 322 -23.59 -7.90 17.03
N LYS A 323 -22.31 -8.15 16.80
CA LYS A 323 -21.75 -8.15 15.44
C LYS A 323 -22.49 -9.18 14.57
N ASN A 324 -22.68 -8.86 13.30
CA ASN A 324 -23.43 -9.62 12.30
C ASN A 324 -24.96 -9.69 12.55
N GLN A 325 -25.48 -8.95 13.51
CA GLN A 325 -26.93 -8.84 13.73
C GLN A 325 -27.57 -8.06 12.58
N LYS A 326 -28.78 -8.49 12.19
CA LYS A 326 -29.61 -7.80 11.20
C LYS A 326 -30.38 -6.66 11.86
N VAL A 327 -30.45 -5.52 11.15
CA VAL A 327 -31.13 -4.30 11.56
C VAL A 327 -32.00 -3.84 10.40
N ASN A 328 -33.25 -3.54 10.65
CA ASN A 328 -34.13 -2.96 9.65
C ASN A 328 -33.90 -1.44 9.64
N ILE A 329 -33.58 -0.92 8.47
CA ILE A 329 -33.34 0.50 8.25
C ILE A 329 -34.42 1.01 7.33
N SER A 330 -35.16 2.00 7.78
CA SER A 330 -36.24 2.62 6.99
C SER A 330 -35.84 4.04 6.57
N LEU A 331 -36.09 4.31 5.31
CA LEU A 331 -36.00 5.63 4.71
C LEU A 331 -37.33 5.90 4.02
N TYR A 332 -38.08 6.90 4.50
CA TYR A 332 -39.48 7.15 4.08
C TYR A 332 -40.32 5.87 4.25
N ASN A 333 -40.84 5.33 3.17
CA ASN A 333 -41.67 4.11 3.14
C ASN A 333 -40.93 2.83 2.74
N GLU A 334 -39.63 2.92 2.52
CA GLU A 334 -38.79 1.78 2.10
C GLU A 334 -38.00 1.24 3.27
N ILE A 335 -37.98 -0.09 3.41
CA ILE A 335 -37.22 -0.78 4.47
C ILE A 335 -36.18 -1.67 3.82
N ARG A 336 -34.92 -1.50 4.24
CA ARG A 336 -33.79 -2.36 3.87
C ARG A 336 -33.13 -2.98 5.10
N THR A 337 -32.59 -4.17 4.93
CA THR A 337 -31.90 -4.87 6.02
C THR A 337 -30.41 -4.55 5.97
N GLY A 338 -29.93 -3.88 7.01
CA GLY A 338 -28.51 -3.69 7.28
C GLY A 338 -27.92 -4.80 8.16
N THR A 339 -26.61 -4.83 8.25
CA THR A 339 -25.86 -5.76 9.11
C THR A 339 -24.92 -4.99 10.00
N VAL A 340 -24.92 -5.26 11.30
CA VAL A 340 -23.96 -4.68 12.27
C VAL A 340 -22.55 -5.15 11.91
N THR A 341 -21.68 -4.21 11.57
CA THR A 341 -20.28 -4.47 11.25
C THR A 341 -19.38 -4.27 12.45
N GLN A 342 -19.67 -3.23 13.24
CA GLN A 342 -18.84 -2.87 14.39
C GLN A 342 -19.67 -2.23 15.51
N ILE A 343 -19.30 -2.53 16.76
CA ILE A 343 -19.76 -1.83 17.94
C ILE A 343 -18.52 -1.06 18.46
N TYR A 344 -18.64 0.25 18.56
CA TYR A 344 -17.50 1.08 18.99
C TYR A 344 -17.22 0.87 20.48
N PRO A 345 -15.95 0.84 20.90
CA PRO A 345 -15.59 0.54 22.28
C PRO A 345 -15.75 1.73 23.25
N SER A 346 -16.14 2.90 22.74
CA SER A 346 -16.24 4.15 23.53
C SER A 346 -17.66 4.66 23.59
N THR A 347 -18.07 5.09 24.77
CA THR A 347 -19.33 5.80 25.00
C THR A 347 -19.13 7.28 24.72
N ASN A 348 -20.07 7.90 24.03
CA ASN A 348 -20.12 9.35 23.89
C ASN A 348 -20.58 9.96 25.21
N ALA A 349 -19.69 10.66 25.90
CA ALA A 349 -19.94 11.23 27.21
C ALA A 349 -21.09 12.27 27.24
N LYS A 350 -21.41 12.90 26.10
CA LYS A 350 -22.48 13.90 25.99
C LYS A 350 -23.86 13.27 25.86
N THR A 351 -23.95 12.12 25.20
CA THR A 351 -25.24 11.48 24.88
C THR A 351 -25.49 10.19 25.66
N GLY A 352 -24.48 9.64 26.35
CA GLY A 352 -24.57 8.35 27.03
C GLY A 352 -24.79 7.18 26.06
N SER A 353 -24.41 7.34 24.79
CA SER A 353 -24.61 6.32 23.76
C SER A 353 -23.32 5.78 23.21
N ILE A 354 -23.36 4.54 22.74
CA ILE A 354 -22.30 3.83 22.03
C ILE A 354 -22.70 3.75 20.57
N ASN A 355 -21.79 4.13 19.67
CA ASN A 355 -22.06 4.02 18.25
C ASN A 355 -21.98 2.57 17.78
N VAL A 356 -23.01 2.14 17.08
CA VAL A 356 -23.07 0.86 16.38
C VAL A 356 -23.05 1.15 14.89
N GLU A 357 -22.07 0.63 14.19
CA GLU A 357 -21.95 0.76 12.74
C GLU A 357 -22.73 -0.36 12.06
N VAL A 358 -23.61 0.04 11.16
CA VAL A 358 -24.44 -0.88 10.36
C VAL A 358 -24.10 -0.66 8.89
N SER A 359 -23.72 -1.72 8.19
CA SER A 359 -23.50 -1.73 6.76
C SER A 359 -24.81 -2.06 6.03
N LEU A 360 -25.09 -1.29 4.99
CA LEU A 360 -26.31 -1.39 4.19
C LEU A 360 -25.96 -1.50 2.70
N PRO A 361 -26.30 -2.59 2.00
CA PRO A 361 -26.17 -2.68 0.55
C PRO A 361 -27.04 -1.65 -0.17
N ASN A 362 -26.49 -1.00 -1.19
CA ASN A 362 -27.17 0.02 -2.00
C ASN A 362 -26.85 -0.21 -3.51
N PRO A 363 -27.27 -1.33 -4.08
CA PRO A 363 -26.91 -1.70 -5.46
C PRO A 363 -27.50 -0.74 -6.51
N GLU A 364 -28.68 -0.18 -6.27
CA GLU A 364 -29.38 0.73 -7.18
C GLU A 364 -28.87 2.18 -7.05
N LEU A 365 -27.98 2.47 -6.08
CA LEU A 365 -27.43 3.81 -5.81
C LEU A 365 -28.50 4.89 -5.55
N ASP A 366 -29.70 4.50 -5.16
CA ASP A 366 -30.86 5.35 -4.93
C ASP A 366 -30.83 6.04 -3.57
N TRP A 367 -30.34 5.37 -2.53
CA TRP A 367 -30.06 5.98 -1.23
C TRP A 367 -28.75 6.76 -1.27
N LYS A 368 -28.78 7.97 -0.71
CA LYS A 368 -27.65 8.91 -0.80
C LYS A 368 -27.00 9.14 0.57
N PRO A 369 -25.70 9.34 0.65
CA PRO A 369 -25.06 9.88 1.85
C PRO A 369 -25.72 11.18 2.30
N GLY A 370 -25.81 11.40 3.61
CA GLY A 370 -26.46 12.57 4.21
C GLY A 370 -27.95 12.39 4.52
N GLN A 371 -28.64 11.40 3.98
CA GLN A 371 -30.04 11.13 4.31
C GLN A 371 -30.19 10.60 5.73
N VAL A 372 -31.22 11.09 6.43
CA VAL A 372 -31.56 10.62 7.78
C VAL A 372 -32.49 9.42 7.68
N ILE A 373 -32.15 8.38 8.41
CA ILE A 373 -32.90 7.11 8.45
C ILE A 373 -33.39 6.81 9.85
N SER A 374 -34.37 5.93 9.92
CA SER A 374 -34.79 5.28 11.16
C SER A 374 -34.35 3.83 11.15
N ALA A 375 -33.76 3.38 12.23
CA ALA A 375 -33.30 1.99 12.37
C ALA A 375 -34.05 1.31 13.51
N SER A 376 -34.64 0.16 13.23
CA SER A 376 -35.26 -0.69 14.23
C SER A 376 -34.55 -2.04 14.30
N LYS A 377 -34.42 -2.54 15.51
CA LYS A 377 -33.82 -3.85 15.74
C LYS A 377 -34.80 -4.92 15.26
N SER A 378 -34.36 -5.77 14.32
CA SER A 378 -35.10 -7.01 14.02
C SER A 378 -34.96 -7.98 15.19
N VAL A 379 -35.83 -7.90 16.16
CA VAL A 379 -35.91 -8.90 17.23
C VAL A 379 -36.83 -10.00 16.68
N ASN A 380 -36.43 -11.29 16.87
CA ASN A 380 -37.40 -12.37 16.80
C ASN A 380 -38.60 -11.95 17.70
N GLN A 381 -39.72 -11.70 17.08
CA GLN A 381 -40.88 -11.15 17.78
C GLN A 381 -41.29 -12.15 18.86
N ALA A 382 -40.98 -11.85 20.12
CA ALA A 382 -41.60 -12.54 21.22
C ALA A 382 -43.10 -12.23 21.11
N GLU A 383 -43.92 -13.22 20.86
CA GLU A 383 -45.39 -13.08 20.88
C GLU A 383 -45.83 -12.91 22.33
N ALA A 384 -46.61 -11.89 22.59
CA ALA A 384 -47.16 -11.62 23.91
C ALA A 384 -48.71 -11.45 23.80
N LEU A 385 -49.38 -11.74 24.88
CA LEU A 385 -50.79 -11.40 25.02
C LEU A 385 -50.91 -9.92 25.36
N LEU A 386 -51.47 -9.12 24.46
CA LEU A 386 -51.65 -7.70 24.64
C LEU A 386 -53.11 -7.38 24.87
N VAL A 387 -53.43 -6.64 25.95
CA VAL A 387 -54.79 -6.18 26.30
C VAL A 387 -54.85 -4.66 26.33
N PRO A 388 -55.92 -4.02 25.85
CA PRO A 388 -56.08 -2.56 25.90
C PRO A 388 -56.00 -2.08 27.36
N VAL A 389 -55.35 -0.92 27.58
CA VAL A 389 -55.24 -0.34 28.94
C VAL A 389 -56.59 -0.13 29.59
N GLU A 390 -57.63 0.24 28.82
CA GLU A 390 -58.99 0.47 29.25
C GLU A 390 -59.72 -0.81 29.71
N SER A 391 -59.24 -2.00 29.35
CA SER A 391 -59.81 -3.29 29.80
C SER A 391 -59.31 -3.73 31.15
N VAL A 392 -58.22 -3.12 31.65
CA VAL A 392 -57.56 -3.47 32.94
C VAL A 392 -58.06 -2.53 34.03
N ILE A 393 -58.65 -3.14 35.08
CA ILE A 393 -59.14 -2.38 36.23
C ILE A 393 -58.15 -2.54 37.37
N SER A 394 -57.63 -1.40 37.87
CA SER A 394 -56.72 -1.35 39.03
C SER A 394 -57.27 -0.40 40.08
N THR A 395 -57.89 -0.94 41.10
CA THR A 395 -58.54 -0.17 42.20
C THR A 395 -57.85 -0.48 43.55
N GLY A 396 -56.55 -0.23 43.64
CA GLY A 396 -55.80 -0.38 44.90
C GLY A 396 -55.48 -1.81 45.35
N SER A 397 -55.85 -2.82 44.54
CA SER A 397 -55.50 -4.23 44.66
C SER A 397 -54.78 -4.71 43.40
N ASP A 398 -54.49 -6.00 43.30
CA ASP A 398 -53.93 -6.57 42.06
C ASP A 398 -54.79 -6.26 40.84
N PRO A 399 -54.22 -5.88 39.72
CA PRO A 399 -54.99 -5.55 38.50
C PRO A 399 -55.75 -6.78 38.02
N TYR A 400 -56.98 -6.53 37.54
CA TYR A 400 -57.85 -7.61 37.03
C TYR A 400 -58.55 -7.17 35.73
N ILE A 401 -59.06 -8.15 35.04
CA ILE A 401 -59.85 -8.00 33.83
C ILE A 401 -61.12 -8.89 33.91
N PHE A 402 -62.18 -8.58 33.16
CA PHE A 402 -63.32 -9.46 33.04
C PHE A 402 -63.18 -10.36 31.81
N LYS A 403 -63.24 -11.68 32.04
CA LYS A 403 -63.40 -12.69 30.98
C LYS A 403 -64.87 -12.95 30.71
N ALA A 404 -65.23 -13.09 29.48
CA ALA A 404 -66.55 -13.51 29.06
C ALA A 404 -66.62 -15.05 29.03
N VAL A 405 -67.28 -15.65 29.99
CA VAL A 405 -67.44 -17.11 30.09
C VAL A 405 -68.92 -17.44 30.17
N ASN A 406 -69.42 -18.17 29.21
CA ASN A 406 -70.84 -18.57 29.16
C ASN A 406 -71.83 -17.37 29.31
N GLY A 407 -71.54 -16.23 28.69
CA GLY A 407 -72.39 -15.03 28.78
C GLY A 407 -72.28 -14.27 30.12
N LYS A 408 -71.33 -14.58 30.99
CA LYS A 408 -71.14 -13.93 32.30
C LYS A 408 -69.74 -13.31 32.37
N ALA A 409 -69.60 -12.17 33.08
CA ALA A 409 -68.36 -11.52 33.40
C ALA A 409 -67.70 -12.21 34.57
N VAL A 410 -66.50 -12.80 34.33
CA VAL A 410 -65.72 -13.49 35.36
C VAL A 410 -64.48 -12.63 35.66
N LYS A 411 -64.41 -12.11 36.90
CA LYS A 411 -63.27 -11.33 37.38
C LYS A 411 -62.02 -12.21 37.43
N THR A 412 -60.99 -11.87 36.65
CA THR A 412 -59.75 -12.63 36.57
C THR A 412 -58.56 -11.71 36.92
N THR A 413 -57.87 -12.03 37.99
CA THR A 413 -56.65 -11.30 38.36
C THR A 413 -55.54 -11.60 37.38
N ILE A 414 -54.83 -10.55 36.94
CA ILE A 414 -53.74 -10.66 35.97
C ILE A 414 -52.48 -10.00 36.53
N LYS A 415 -51.32 -10.42 36.01
CA LYS A 415 -50.06 -9.70 36.17
C LYS A 415 -49.74 -9.04 34.87
N VAL A 416 -49.60 -7.71 34.89
CA VAL A 416 -49.26 -6.90 33.73
C VAL A 416 -47.76 -6.56 33.74
N GLY A 417 -47.18 -6.51 32.53
CA GLY A 417 -45.83 -6.10 32.26
C GLY A 417 -45.77 -4.65 31.73
N LYS A 418 -44.99 -4.45 30.66
CA LYS A 418 -44.84 -3.14 30.02
C LYS A 418 -46.07 -2.69 29.28
N VAL A 419 -46.22 -1.39 29.16
CA VAL A 419 -47.25 -0.79 28.27
C VAL A 419 -46.60 -0.45 26.94
N THR A 420 -47.22 -0.91 25.85
CA THR A 420 -46.78 -0.62 24.49
C THR A 420 -47.99 -0.33 23.63
N ASN A 421 -48.00 0.79 22.91
CA ASN A 421 -49.08 1.20 22.00
C ASN A 421 -50.46 1.16 22.67
N ASN A 422 -50.62 1.72 23.87
CA ASN A 422 -51.85 1.73 24.66
C ASN A 422 -52.39 0.34 25.04
N GLN A 423 -51.52 -0.67 25.08
CA GLN A 423 -51.82 -2.05 25.49
C GLN A 423 -50.86 -2.51 26.60
N PHE A 424 -51.40 -3.23 27.59
CA PHE A 424 -50.57 -3.95 28.59
C PHE A 424 -50.15 -5.31 28.07
N GLU A 425 -48.89 -5.65 28.26
CA GLU A 425 -48.42 -7.02 28.18
C GLU A 425 -48.95 -7.83 29.37
N VAL A 426 -49.56 -8.98 29.10
CA VAL A 426 -50.04 -9.89 30.16
C VAL A 426 -49.01 -10.96 30.44
N LEU A 427 -48.42 -10.93 31.63
CA LEU A 427 -47.42 -11.89 32.06
C LEU A 427 -48.03 -13.18 32.60
N SER A 428 -49.22 -13.11 33.23
CA SER A 428 -49.96 -14.26 33.71
C SER A 428 -51.43 -13.93 34.01
N GLY A 429 -52.29 -14.97 34.04
CA GLY A 429 -53.72 -14.83 34.34
C GLY A 429 -54.65 -14.99 33.17
N LEU A 430 -54.16 -14.89 31.90
CA LEU A 430 -54.93 -15.10 30.69
C LEU A 430 -54.23 -16.08 29.75
N GLN A 431 -54.96 -16.65 28.84
CA GLN A 431 -54.48 -17.54 27.78
C GLN A 431 -54.94 -17.06 26.38
N ALA A 432 -54.17 -17.43 25.37
CA ALA A 432 -54.59 -17.18 24.00
C ALA A 432 -55.93 -17.92 23.73
N GLY A 433 -56.89 -17.19 23.15
CA GLY A 433 -58.22 -17.71 22.93
C GLY A 433 -59.28 -17.27 23.97
N ASP A 434 -58.84 -16.71 25.11
CA ASP A 434 -59.80 -16.17 26.11
C ASP A 434 -60.56 -14.98 25.48
N GLN A 435 -61.83 -14.89 25.79
CA GLN A 435 -62.66 -13.75 25.48
C GLN A 435 -62.63 -12.74 26.61
N ILE A 436 -62.23 -11.55 26.37
CA ILE A 436 -62.07 -10.47 27.36
C ILE A 436 -62.98 -9.28 27.04
N VAL A 437 -63.44 -8.61 28.07
CA VAL A 437 -64.22 -7.38 27.92
C VAL A 437 -63.24 -6.24 27.69
N THR A 438 -63.33 -5.60 26.52
CA THR A 438 -62.45 -4.49 26.12
C THR A 438 -63.08 -3.13 26.38
N GLN A 439 -64.41 -3.01 26.35
CA GLN A 439 -65.11 -1.77 26.69
C GLN A 439 -66.30 -2.07 27.61
N GLY A 440 -66.58 -1.14 28.54
CA GLY A 440 -67.65 -1.28 29.52
C GLY A 440 -67.25 -2.07 30.79
N ALA A 441 -65.98 -2.44 30.91
CA ALA A 441 -65.49 -3.23 32.04
C ALA A 441 -65.64 -2.55 33.42
N GLY A 442 -65.61 -1.21 33.49
CA GLY A 442 -65.70 -0.44 34.73
C GLY A 442 -67.03 -0.46 35.43
N THR A 443 -68.13 -0.93 34.77
CA THR A 443 -69.49 -0.99 35.32
C THR A 443 -69.87 -2.42 35.69
N LEU A 444 -69.01 -3.41 35.49
CA LEU A 444 -69.29 -4.82 35.70
C LEU A 444 -68.89 -5.28 37.11
N PHE A 445 -69.72 -6.18 37.66
CA PHE A 445 -69.40 -7.00 38.84
C PHE A 445 -69.18 -8.45 38.43
N ASN A 446 -68.49 -9.18 39.31
CA ASN A 446 -68.23 -10.59 39.05
C ASN A 446 -69.55 -11.40 39.02
N GLY A 447 -69.83 -12.05 37.90
CA GLY A 447 -71.04 -12.85 37.68
C GLY A 447 -72.15 -12.14 36.86
N ASP A 448 -71.98 -10.87 36.54
CA ASP A 448 -72.97 -10.11 35.73
C ASP A 448 -73.21 -10.73 34.36
N LEU A 449 -74.46 -10.72 33.90
CA LEU A 449 -74.79 -11.13 32.57
C LEU A 449 -74.37 -10.05 31.56
N ILE A 450 -73.54 -10.47 30.60
CA ILE A 450 -73.10 -9.59 29.51
C ILE A 450 -73.81 -9.89 28.22
N GLY A 451 -74.35 -8.83 27.63
CA GLY A 451 -74.94 -8.91 26.29
C GLY A 451 -73.82 -8.73 25.25
N ASN A 452 -73.68 -9.70 24.37
CA ASN A 452 -72.73 -9.56 23.25
C ASN A 452 -73.38 -8.60 22.20
N ASP A 453 -73.03 -7.33 22.32
CA ASP A 453 -73.28 -6.40 21.22
C ASP A 453 -72.10 -6.50 20.27
N VAL A 454 -72.19 -7.37 19.28
CA VAL A 454 -71.25 -7.45 18.18
C VAL A 454 -71.48 -6.28 17.27
N LEU A 455 -70.98 -5.08 17.66
CA LEU A 455 -70.89 -3.97 16.73
C LEU A 455 -69.65 -4.15 15.83
N GLY A 456 -69.93 -4.85 14.74
CA GLY A 456 -68.92 -5.04 13.70
C GLY A 456 -69.62 -5.28 12.36
N LYS A 457 -70.49 -4.36 11.89
CA LYS A 457 -70.77 -4.19 10.46
C LYS A 457 -70.21 -2.84 10.04
N SER A 458 -69.13 -2.88 9.32
CA SER A 458 -68.67 -1.77 8.48
C SER A 458 -69.80 -1.42 7.50
N GLU A 459 -70.33 -0.22 7.58
CA GLU A 459 -71.00 0.42 6.49
C GLU A 459 -70.07 0.68 5.35
N GLU A 460 -70.09 -0.12 4.31
CA GLU A 460 -69.83 0.31 2.96
C GLU A 460 -70.90 1.30 2.58
N SER A 461 -70.59 2.58 2.52
CA SER A 461 -71.42 3.57 1.80
C SER A 461 -70.58 4.17 0.70
N SER A 462 -70.98 3.84 -0.50
CA SER A 462 -70.88 4.58 -1.75
C SER A 462 -70.93 6.11 -1.59
N GLU A 463 -69.88 6.81 -2.07
CA GLU A 463 -69.96 7.85 -3.12
C GLU A 463 -68.53 8.27 -3.49
#